data_ce811095f38626ecf65b8acb1acbcc89
#
_entry.id   ce811095f38626ecf65b8acb1acbcc89
#
_cell.length_a   1.000
_cell.length_b   1.000
_cell.length_c   1.000
_cell.angle_alpha   90.00
_cell.angle_beta   90.00
_cell.angle_gamma   90.00
#
_symmetry.space_group_name_H-M   'P 1'
#
loop_
_entity.id
_entity.type
_entity.pdbx_description
1 polymer ?
#
loop_
_entity_poly.entity_id
_entity_poly.type
_entity_poly.pdbx_seq_one_letter_code
_entity_poly.pdbx_strand_id
1 'polypeptide(L)'
;MIDAIEQNLNRGVQLLKNISEEEYRNTTIAPYYSSIGGHVRHILDVFDCVFEGLNSGNINLINRKRNLRVEQFTEEGIQYFEEIIEKLQQLNSEDFNKIVKVTDDLGLGVLTVDYTLGGILIQAHSHAIHHFASLGYIISQLGISLPDNDFGFNPTTPKQH
;
A
#
# COMPACT_ATOMS: atom_id res chain seq x y z
N MET A 1 -6.74 8.09 12.77
CA MET A 1 -5.69 7.29 12.10
C MET A 1 -6.29 6.44 11.00
N ILE A 2 -7.25 5.57 11.28
CA ILE A 2 -7.85 4.67 10.27
C ILE A 2 -8.44 5.45 9.10
N ASP A 3 -9.23 6.50 9.35
CA ASP A 3 -9.83 7.33 8.29
C ASP A 3 -8.78 7.92 7.32
N ALA A 4 -7.61 8.31 7.84
CA ALA A 4 -6.52 8.83 7.01
C ALA A 4 -5.89 7.75 6.12
N ILE A 5 -5.71 6.54 6.66
CA ILE A 5 -5.21 5.39 5.89
C ILE A 5 -6.22 4.99 4.82
N GLU A 6 -7.49 4.88 5.20
CA GLU A 6 -8.60 4.55 4.31
C GLU A 6 -8.72 5.57 3.16
N GLN A 7 -8.69 6.87 3.48
CA GLN A 7 -8.75 7.93 2.47
C GLN A 7 -7.61 7.79 1.44
N ASN A 8 -6.39 7.48 1.91
CA ASN A 8 -5.26 7.30 1.01
C ASN A 8 -5.40 6.04 0.15
N LEU A 9 -5.83 4.91 0.73
CA LEU A 9 -6.08 3.68 -0.04
C LEU A 9 -7.19 3.85 -1.07
N ASN A 10 -8.24 4.60 -0.74
CA ASN A 10 -9.33 4.92 -1.69
C ASN A 10 -8.83 5.71 -2.91
N ARG A 11 -7.75 6.49 -2.82
CA ARG A 11 -7.12 7.10 -4.00
C ARG A 11 -6.57 6.03 -4.96
N GLY A 12 -6.02 4.95 -4.41
CA GLY A 12 -5.62 3.79 -5.21
C GLY A 12 -6.81 3.15 -5.93
N VAL A 13 -7.93 2.96 -5.24
CA VAL A 13 -9.17 2.45 -5.85
C VAL A 13 -9.63 3.37 -7.00
N GLN A 14 -9.62 4.71 -6.79
CA GLN A 14 -10.00 5.67 -7.83
C GLN A 14 -9.07 5.60 -9.04
N LEU A 15 -7.76 5.44 -8.82
CA LEU A 15 -6.81 5.24 -9.91
C LEU A 15 -7.20 4.01 -10.75
N LEU A 16 -7.41 2.86 -10.12
CA LEU A 16 -7.69 1.61 -10.81
C LEU A 16 -9.01 1.64 -11.57
N LYS A 17 -10.01 2.36 -11.09
CA LYS A 17 -11.31 2.54 -11.78
C LYS A 17 -11.20 3.36 -13.08
N ASN A 18 -10.11 4.10 -13.29
CA ASN A 18 -9.94 5.05 -14.38
C ASN A 18 -8.82 4.67 -15.37
N ILE A 19 -8.26 3.47 -15.27
CA ILE A 19 -7.19 2.97 -16.14
C ILE A 19 -7.59 1.67 -16.82
N SER A 20 -6.95 1.39 -17.95
CA SER A 20 -7.12 0.13 -18.67
C SER A 20 -6.23 -0.98 -18.08
N GLU A 21 -6.56 -2.24 -18.41
CA GLU A 21 -5.72 -3.39 -18.07
C GLU A 21 -4.33 -3.31 -18.71
N GLU A 22 -4.22 -2.71 -19.90
CA GLU A 22 -2.95 -2.51 -20.59
C GLU A 22 -2.08 -1.50 -19.82
N GLU A 23 -2.64 -0.36 -19.41
CA GLU A 23 -1.96 0.64 -18.58
C GLU A 23 -1.55 0.05 -17.23
N TYR A 24 -2.42 -0.75 -16.62
CA TYR A 24 -2.19 -1.39 -15.32
C TYR A 24 -0.98 -2.33 -15.33
N ARG A 25 -0.78 -3.06 -16.43
CA ARG A 25 0.30 -4.03 -16.63
C ARG A 25 1.55 -3.46 -17.28
N ASN A 26 1.53 -2.20 -17.71
CA ASN A 26 2.63 -1.60 -18.44
C ASN A 26 3.93 -1.59 -17.65
N THR A 27 5.01 -2.08 -18.25
CA THR A 27 6.36 -2.16 -17.67
C THR A 27 7.41 -1.44 -18.49
N THR A 28 7.00 -0.47 -19.33
CA THR A 28 7.93 0.23 -20.24
C THR A 28 8.56 1.49 -19.64
N ILE A 29 8.10 1.92 -18.46
CA ILE A 29 8.54 3.17 -17.84
C ILE A 29 9.82 2.95 -17.02
N ALA A 30 10.89 3.63 -17.45
CA ALA A 30 12.17 3.65 -16.73
C ALA A 30 12.06 4.45 -15.42
N PRO A 31 12.97 4.25 -14.45
CA PRO A 31 14.14 3.37 -14.49
C PRO A 31 13.86 1.93 -14.03
N TYR A 32 12.74 1.68 -13.36
CA TYR A 32 12.51 0.39 -12.68
C TYR A 32 11.70 -0.59 -13.51
N TYR A 33 11.03 -0.14 -14.58
CA TYR A 33 10.19 -1.00 -15.42
C TYR A 33 9.15 -1.79 -14.65
N SER A 34 8.64 -1.19 -13.56
CA SER A 34 7.61 -1.74 -12.68
C SER A 34 6.22 -1.31 -13.11
N SER A 35 5.26 -2.21 -13.03
CA SER A 35 3.86 -1.91 -13.38
C SER A 35 3.10 -1.26 -12.22
N ILE A 36 2.00 -0.57 -12.55
CA ILE A 36 1.04 -0.08 -11.55
C ILE A 36 0.55 -1.26 -10.69
N GLY A 37 0.19 -2.37 -11.33
CA GLY A 37 -0.26 -3.58 -10.64
C GLY A 37 0.77 -4.15 -9.66
N GLY A 38 2.05 -4.15 -10.02
CA GLY A 38 3.13 -4.58 -9.14
C GLY A 38 3.25 -3.70 -7.89
N HIS A 39 3.13 -2.38 -8.04
CA HIS A 39 3.11 -1.43 -6.91
C HIS A 39 1.88 -1.63 -6.02
N VAL A 40 0.70 -1.77 -6.61
CA VAL A 40 -0.57 -2.00 -5.89
C VAL A 40 -0.48 -3.27 -5.05
N ARG A 41 -0.09 -4.39 -5.66
CA ARG A 41 0.08 -5.65 -4.93
C ARG A 41 1.06 -5.48 -3.76
N HIS A 42 2.19 -4.81 -3.99
CA HIS A 42 3.21 -4.64 -2.97
C HIS A 42 2.72 -3.80 -1.78
N ILE A 43 2.02 -2.70 -2.04
CA ILE A 43 1.39 -1.88 -0.99
C ILE A 43 0.44 -2.73 -0.14
N LEU A 44 -0.45 -3.46 -0.79
CA LEU A 44 -1.51 -4.21 -0.11
C LEU A 44 -0.99 -5.43 0.63
N ASP A 45 0.05 -6.11 0.08
CA ASP A 45 0.72 -7.22 0.76
C ASP A 45 1.32 -6.79 2.11
N VAL A 46 1.81 -5.56 2.24
CA VAL A 46 2.34 -5.06 3.52
C VAL A 46 1.23 -4.94 4.56
N PHE A 47 0.08 -4.36 4.19
CA PHE A 47 -1.09 -4.33 5.07
C PHE A 47 -1.62 -5.72 5.42
N ASP A 48 -1.70 -6.60 4.42
CA ASP A 48 -2.17 -7.97 4.64
C ASP A 48 -1.27 -8.74 5.62
N CYS A 49 0.05 -8.61 5.53
CA CYS A 49 0.98 -9.16 6.52
C CYS A 49 0.68 -8.66 7.95
N VAL A 50 0.30 -7.39 8.12
CA VAL A 50 -0.10 -6.87 9.44
C VAL A 50 -1.33 -7.61 9.94
N PHE A 51 -2.37 -7.76 9.11
CA PHE A 51 -3.60 -8.45 9.50
C PHE A 51 -3.41 -9.94 9.75
N GLU A 52 -2.64 -10.63 8.93
CA GLU A 52 -2.31 -12.06 9.14
C GLU A 52 -1.60 -12.30 10.48
N GLY A 53 -0.77 -11.36 10.91
CA GLY A 53 -0.02 -11.47 12.17
C GLY A 53 -0.77 -11.01 13.42
N LEU A 54 -1.94 -10.36 13.31
CA LEU A 54 -2.63 -9.74 14.44
C LEU A 54 -2.98 -10.70 15.56
N ASN A 55 -3.56 -11.86 15.24
CA ASN A 55 -4.02 -12.82 16.24
C ASN A 55 -2.88 -13.42 17.05
N SER A 56 -1.73 -13.63 16.43
CA SER A 56 -0.54 -14.18 17.09
C SER A 56 0.33 -13.10 17.74
N GLY A 57 0.15 -11.84 17.37
CA GLY A 57 1.05 -10.74 17.70
C GLY A 57 2.40 -10.79 16.99
N ASN A 58 2.55 -11.65 15.95
CA ASN A 58 3.79 -11.82 15.19
C ASN A 58 3.54 -11.51 13.71
N ILE A 59 3.98 -10.35 13.28
CA ILE A 59 3.83 -9.85 11.91
C ILE A 59 5.11 -10.18 11.12
N ASN A 60 4.96 -10.82 9.97
CA ASN A 60 6.08 -11.16 9.10
C ASN A 60 5.94 -10.46 7.75
N LEU A 61 6.73 -9.40 7.53
CA LEU A 61 6.70 -8.60 6.29
C LEU A 61 7.42 -9.28 5.12
N ILE A 62 8.16 -10.37 5.38
CA ILE A 62 8.86 -11.13 4.35
C ILE A 62 7.92 -12.11 3.65
N ASN A 63 6.99 -12.70 4.40
CA ASN A 63 6.09 -13.76 3.93
C ASN A 63 4.83 -13.20 3.27
N ARG A 64 5.00 -12.48 2.17
CA ARG A 64 3.93 -11.86 1.38
C ARG A 64 3.27 -12.87 0.43
N LYS A 65 1.97 -12.74 0.20
CA LYS A 65 1.19 -13.60 -0.71
C LYS A 65 1.66 -13.54 -2.16
N ARG A 66 2.03 -12.36 -2.64
CA ARG A 66 2.49 -12.11 -4.02
C ARG A 66 1.54 -12.68 -5.07
N ASN A 67 0.24 -12.45 -4.91
CA ASN A 67 -0.78 -12.92 -5.85
C ASN A 67 -0.63 -12.19 -7.20
N LEU A 68 -0.17 -12.92 -8.22
CA LEU A 68 0.05 -12.40 -9.56
C LEU A 68 -1.23 -11.89 -10.26
N ARG A 69 -2.40 -12.40 -9.89
CA ARG A 69 -3.67 -11.91 -10.46
C ARG A 69 -3.91 -10.45 -10.09
N VAL A 70 -3.53 -10.04 -8.87
CA VAL A 70 -3.61 -8.63 -8.43
C VAL A 70 -2.75 -7.72 -9.31
N GLU A 71 -1.62 -8.21 -9.82
CA GLU A 71 -0.76 -7.42 -10.73
C GLU A 71 -1.30 -7.34 -12.17
N GLN A 72 -2.20 -8.25 -12.54
CA GLN A 72 -2.65 -8.41 -13.92
C GLN A 72 -4.03 -7.80 -14.18
N PHE A 73 -4.88 -7.74 -13.17
CA PHE A 73 -6.28 -7.34 -13.32
C PHE A 73 -6.65 -6.22 -12.36
N THR A 74 -7.14 -5.11 -12.90
CA THR A 74 -7.57 -3.94 -12.09
C THR A 74 -8.66 -4.32 -11.10
N GLU A 75 -9.59 -5.18 -11.48
CA GLU A 75 -10.67 -5.64 -10.61
C GLU A 75 -10.14 -6.41 -9.38
N GLU A 76 -9.15 -7.27 -9.56
CA GLU A 76 -8.49 -7.99 -8.45
C GLU A 76 -7.74 -7.00 -7.52
N GLY A 77 -7.14 -5.96 -8.08
CA GLY A 77 -6.51 -4.90 -7.30
C GLY A 77 -7.52 -4.09 -6.49
N ILE A 78 -8.65 -3.72 -7.08
CA ILE A 78 -9.76 -3.01 -6.41
C ILE A 78 -10.29 -3.86 -5.26
N GLN A 79 -10.60 -5.12 -5.52
CA GLN A 79 -11.09 -6.04 -4.49
C GLN A 79 -10.10 -6.14 -3.32
N TYR A 80 -8.81 -6.23 -3.59
CA TYR A 80 -7.79 -6.31 -2.55
C TYR A 80 -7.72 -5.02 -1.70
N PHE A 81 -7.83 -3.83 -2.33
CA PHE A 81 -7.97 -2.57 -1.60
C PHE A 81 -9.19 -2.59 -0.66
N GLU A 82 -10.34 -3.02 -1.16
CA GLU A 82 -11.59 -3.06 -0.41
C GLU A 82 -11.49 -4.02 0.78
N GLU A 83 -10.90 -5.21 0.60
CA GLU A 83 -10.65 -6.17 1.68
C GLU A 83 -9.76 -5.59 2.78
N ILE A 84 -8.69 -4.86 2.42
CA ILE A 84 -7.81 -4.19 3.40
C ILE A 84 -8.55 -3.07 4.13
N ILE A 85 -9.33 -2.27 3.42
CA ILE A 85 -10.14 -1.19 4.01
C ILE A 85 -11.15 -1.76 5.02
N GLU A 86 -11.86 -2.82 4.67
CA GLU A 86 -12.79 -3.49 5.58
C GLU A 86 -12.09 -3.99 6.86
N LYS A 87 -10.92 -4.60 6.73
CA LYS A 87 -10.11 -5.04 7.88
C LYS A 87 -9.69 -3.86 8.76
N LEU A 88 -9.30 -2.73 8.16
CA LEU A 88 -8.94 -1.49 8.88
C LEU A 88 -10.12 -0.95 9.69
N GLN A 89 -11.33 -0.94 9.13
CA GLN A 89 -12.55 -0.46 9.77
C GLN A 89 -12.97 -1.30 10.98
N GLN A 90 -12.54 -2.56 11.05
CA GLN A 90 -12.82 -3.46 12.18
C GLN A 90 -11.88 -3.23 13.38
N LEU A 91 -10.80 -2.44 13.22
CA LEU A 91 -9.87 -2.16 14.29
C LEU A 91 -10.43 -1.14 15.29
N ASN A 92 -10.21 -1.39 16.57
CA ASN A 92 -10.54 -0.45 17.63
C ASN A 92 -9.32 0.41 17.99
N SER A 93 -9.55 1.68 18.33
CA SER A 93 -8.47 2.60 18.73
C SER A 93 -7.67 2.11 19.94
N GLU A 94 -8.31 1.34 20.82
CA GLU A 94 -7.67 0.73 22.01
C GLU A 94 -6.58 -0.28 21.62
N ASP A 95 -6.68 -0.89 20.44
CA ASP A 95 -5.72 -1.87 19.95
C ASP A 95 -4.40 -1.24 19.49
N PHE A 96 -4.38 0.06 19.16
CA PHE A 96 -3.21 0.72 18.57
C PHE A 96 -1.97 0.72 19.45
N ASN A 97 -2.14 0.62 20.77
CA ASN A 97 -1.03 0.55 21.72
C ASN A 97 -0.54 -0.88 21.99
N LYS A 98 -1.21 -1.91 21.46
CA LYS A 98 -0.77 -3.29 21.59
C LYS A 98 0.62 -3.48 20.97
N ILE A 99 1.51 -4.14 21.73
CA ILE A 99 2.82 -4.51 21.23
C ILE A 99 2.70 -5.73 20.33
N VAL A 100 3.31 -5.63 19.17
CA VAL A 100 3.45 -6.71 18.17
C VAL A 100 4.93 -6.86 17.79
N LYS A 101 5.32 -8.07 17.45
CA LYS A 101 6.66 -8.36 16.93
C LYS A 101 6.63 -8.30 15.42
N VAL A 102 7.51 -7.49 14.85
CA VAL A 102 7.61 -7.32 13.38
C VAL A 102 8.93 -7.90 12.91
N THR A 103 8.84 -8.87 12.02
CA THR A 103 9.99 -9.51 11.37
C THR A 103 10.11 -8.97 9.94
N ASP A 104 11.30 -8.49 9.60
CA ASP A 104 11.61 -8.01 8.25
C ASP A 104 13.07 -8.31 7.89
N ASP A 105 13.41 -8.19 6.61
CA ASP A 105 14.77 -8.28 6.09
C ASP A 105 15.19 -6.93 5.50
N LEU A 106 16.17 -6.31 6.12
CA LEU A 106 16.72 -5.03 5.68
C LEU A 106 17.86 -5.17 4.64
N GLY A 107 18.05 -6.35 4.07
CA GLY A 107 19.05 -6.65 3.04
C GLY A 107 20.37 -7.18 3.60
N LEU A 108 20.54 -7.23 4.92
CA LEU A 108 21.71 -7.81 5.60
C LEU A 108 21.34 -8.92 6.59
N GLY A 109 20.14 -9.44 6.44
CA GLY A 109 19.59 -10.53 7.25
C GLY A 109 18.28 -10.15 7.93
N VAL A 110 17.62 -11.17 8.42
CA VAL A 110 16.31 -11.08 9.07
C VAL A 110 16.47 -10.58 10.51
N LEU A 111 15.62 -9.64 10.90
CA LEU A 111 15.53 -9.14 12.26
C LEU A 111 14.07 -9.08 12.73
N THR A 112 13.88 -9.10 14.04
CA THR A 112 12.56 -8.93 14.66
C THR A 112 12.66 -7.84 15.72
N VAL A 113 11.73 -6.88 15.65
CA VAL A 113 11.65 -5.77 16.60
C VAL A 113 10.24 -5.58 17.11
N ASP A 114 10.11 -4.95 18.27
CA ASP A 114 8.81 -4.62 18.84
C ASP A 114 8.28 -3.32 18.23
N TYR A 115 7.01 -3.35 17.84
CA TYR A 115 6.21 -2.20 17.40
C TYR A 115 4.96 -2.08 18.24
N THR A 116 4.34 -0.91 18.25
CA THR A 116 2.90 -0.87 18.51
C THR A 116 2.13 -1.20 17.23
N LEU A 117 0.93 -1.73 17.34
CA LEU A 117 0.07 -1.95 16.17
C LEU A 117 -0.15 -0.63 15.39
N GLY A 118 -0.40 0.48 16.11
CA GLY A 118 -0.51 1.79 15.47
C GLY A 118 0.77 2.19 14.74
N GLY A 119 1.93 1.90 15.29
CA GLY A 119 3.23 2.20 14.68
C GLY A 119 3.43 1.47 13.35
N ILE A 120 3.14 0.17 13.28
CA ILE A 120 3.28 -0.59 12.02
C ILE A 120 2.23 -0.19 10.99
N LEU A 121 1.01 0.19 11.40
CA LEU A 121 0.00 0.72 10.48
C LEU A 121 0.41 2.08 9.88
N ILE A 122 1.01 2.97 10.68
CA ILE A 122 1.57 4.24 10.20
C ILE A 122 2.72 3.98 9.23
N GLN A 123 3.58 3.02 9.50
CA GLN A 123 4.65 2.63 8.57
C GLN A 123 4.09 2.10 7.26
N ALA A 124 3.10 1.21 7.29
CA ALA A 124 2.42 0.70 6.10
C ALA A 124 1.76 1.83 5.28
N HIS A 125 1.15 2.80 5.95
CA HIS A 125 0.58 3.99 5.32
C HIS A 125 1.65 4.87 4.65
N SER A 126 2.75 5.14 5.35
CA SER A 126 3.87 5.91 4.79
C SER A 126 4.50 5.21 3.58
N HIS A 127 4.60 3.88 3.65
CA HIS A 127 5.06 3.04 2.53
C HIS A 127 4.10 3.13 1.32
N ALA A 128 2.78 3.12 1.56
CA ALA A 128 1.80 3.32 0.50
C ALA A 128 1.95 4.69 -0.18
N ILE A 129 2.14 5.78 0.58
CA ILE A 129 2.38 7.12 0.03
C ILE A 129 3.65 7.13 -0.82
N HIS A 130 4.74 6.49 -0.38
CA HIS A 130 5.97 6.37 -1.15
C HIS A 130 5.73 5.71 -2.51
N HIS A 131 4.99 4.61 -2.54
CA HIS A 131 4.64 3.93 -3.78
C HIS A 131 3.68 4.74 -4.65
N PHE A 132 2.73 5.45 -4.06
CA PHE A 132 1.84 6.35 -4.82
C PHE A 132 2.60 7.53 -5.44
N ALA A 133 3.64 8.05 -4.78
CA ALA A 133 4.52 9.03 -5.39
C ALA A 133 5.26 8.46 -6.60
N SER A 134 5.77 7.23 -6.49
CA SER A 134 6.39 6.53 -7.64
C SER A 134 5.39 6.28 -8.77
N LEU A 135 4.17 5.87 -8.43
CA LEU A 135 3.07 5.73 -9.39
C LEU A 135 2.72 7.05 -10.06
N GLY A 136 2.81 8.19 -9.35
CA GLY A 136 2.60 9.51 -9.92
C GLY A 136 3.50 9.78 -11.13
N TYR A 137 4.77 9.38 -11.07
CA TYR A 137 5.69 9.49 -12.21
C TYR A 137 5.31 8.53 -13.34
N ILE A 138 4.94 7.30 -13.03
CA ILE A 138 4.54 6.29 -14.03
C ILE A 138 3.30 6.74 -14.79
N ILE A 139 2.22 7.08 -14.07
CA ILE A 139 0.95 7.48 -14.69
C ILE A 139 1.09 8.77 -15.51
N SER A 140 1.92 9.71 -15.04
CA SER A 140 2.22 10.94 -15.80
C SER A 140 2.84 10.62 -17.16
N GLN A 141 3.78 9.69 -17.22
CA GLN A 141 4.42 9.28 -18.48
C GLN A 141 3.47 8.48 -19.39
N LEU A 142 2.49 7.80 -18.82
CA LEU A 142 1.44 7.11 -19.57
C LEU A 142 0.29 8.03 -20.02
N GLY A 143 0.34 9.33 -19.65
CA GLY A 143 -0.72 10.29 -20.00
C GLY A 143 -1.99 10.13 -19.17
N ILE A 144 -1.91 9.46 -18.02
CA ILE A 144 -3.02 9.24 -17.08
C ILE A 144 -3.08 10.40 -16.08
N SER A 145 -4.27 10.91 -15.81
CA SER A 145 -4.49 11.94 -14.79
C SER A 145 -4.38 11.38 -13.38
N LEU A 146 -3.84 12.17 -12.43
CA LEU A 146 -3.88 11.85 -11.01
C LEU A 146 -5.34 11.71 -10.53
N PRO A 147 -5.63 10.76 -9.61
CA PRO A 147 -6.97 10.63 -9.02
C PRO A 147 -7.44 11.90 -8.30
N ASP A 148 -6.53 12.57 -7.61
CA ASP A 148 -6.72 13.86 -6.96
C ASP A 148 -5.38 14.61 -6.81
N ASN A 149 -5.43 15.84 -6.28
CA ASN A 149 -4.24 16.68 -6.08
C ASN A 149 -3.35 16.22 -4.91
N ASP A 150 -3.79 15.23 -4.13
CA ASP A 150 -3.08 14.73 -2.96
C ASP A 150 -2.44 13.35 -3.19
N PHE A 151 -2.72 12.73 -4.33
CA PHE A 151 -2.18 11.41 -4.67
C PHE A 151 -0.65 11.40 -4.66
N GLY A 152 -0.06 10.58 -3.81
CA GLY A 152 1.39 10.44 -3.66
C GLY A 152 2.09 11.57 -2.91
N PHE A 153 1.38 12.60 -2.47
CA PHE A 153 1.95 13.64 -1.62
C PHE A 153 1.94 13.24 -0.15
N ASN A 154 3.07 13.48 0.53
CA ASN A 154 3.07 13.42 1.98
C ASN A 154 2.16 14.55 2.53
N PRO A 155 1.23 14.25 3.47
CA PRO A 155 0.30 15.24 4.00
C PRO A 155 0.97 16.48 4.62
N THR A 156 2.23 16.36 5.05
CA THR A 156 3.00 17.46 5.64
C THR A 156 3.82 18.26 4.62
N THR A 157 3.80 17.86 3.34
CA THR A 157 4.52 18.58 2.28
C THR A 157 3.81 19.89 1.96
N PRO A 158 4.52 21.05 2.05
CA PRO A 158 3.93 22.32 1.63
C PRO A 158 3.59 22.26 0.13
N LYS A 159 2.34 22.55 -0.20
CA LYS A 159 1.91 22.68 -1.61
C LYS A 159 2.30 24.07 -2.13
N GLN A 160 2.99 24.11 -3.26
CA GLN A 160 3.17 25.36 -4.00
C GLN A 160 1.82 25.68 -4.66
N HIS A 161 1.26 26.82 -4.29
CA HIS A 161 0.04 27.37 -4.89
C HIS A 161 0.36 28.10 -6.18
#